data_7d99859ca4e97133cd74cd8f34acc4f0
#
_entry.id   7d99859ca4e97133cd74cd8f34acc4f0
#
_cell.length_a   1.000
_cell.length_b   1.000
_cell.length_c   1.000
_cell.angle_alpha   90.00
_cell.angle_beta   90.00
_cell.angle_gamma   90.00
#
_symmetry.space_group_name_H-M   'P 1'
#
loop_
_entity.id
_entity.type
_entity.pdbx_description
1 polymer ?
#
loop_
_entity_poly.entity_id
_entity_poly.type
_entity_poly.pdbx_seq_one_letter_code
_entity_poly.pdbx_strand_id
1 'polypeptide(L)'
;MFLVNAMKGTLIKRNRVEYDENNEPVTQPVYDDEVTVEVPIQLCPYNQDIRIAFGVYTIPEAEGYYIVRSNVDIKEGDQITFNGKTYSVLKVKDNWIWNRIENYTVAVR
;
A
#
# COMPACT_ATOMS: atom_id res chain seq x y z
N MET A 1 0.49 17.93 -1.65
CA MET A 1 1.33 17.75 -0.43
C MET A 1 2.69 17.19 -0.82
N PHE A 2 3.74 17.78 -0.33
CA PHE A 2 5.08 17.23 -0.49
C PHE A 2 5.41 16.34 0.69
N LEU A 3 6.02 15.18 0.42
CA LEU A 3 6.53 14.32 1.48
C LEU A 3 7.89 14.86 1.93
N VAL A 4 7.94 15.35 3.17
CA VAL A 4 9.16 15.89 3.78
C VAL A 4 9.88 14.77 4.51
N ASN A 5 11.20 14.66 4.34
CA ASN A 5 12.03 13.61 4.94
C ASN A 5 11.60 12.21 4.54
N ALA A 6 11.10 12.06 3.31
CA ALA A 6 10.68 10.76 2.81
C ALA A 6 11.87 9.82 2.62
N MET A 7 11.70 8.58 3.03
CA MET A 7 12.63 7.50 2.74
C MET A 7 12.33 6.90 1.38
N LYS A 8 13.30 6.24 0.77
CA LYS A 8 13.08 5.45 -0.43
C LYS A 8 12.60 4.06 -0.05
N GLY A 9 11.52 3.63 -0.67
CA GLY A 9 11.03 2.28 -0.54
C GLY A 9 10.75 1.67 -1.89
N THR A 10 10.48 0.37 -1.91
CA THR A 10 10.10 -0.38 -3.11
C THR A 10 8.73 -0.97 -2.90
N LEU A 11 7.78 -0.56 -3.73
CA LEU A 11 6.46 -1.17 -3.78
C LEU A 11 6.53 -2.42 -4.66
N ILE A 12 6.08 -3.54 -4.13
CA ILE A 12 6.05 -4.82 -4.81
C ILE A 12 4.59 -5.20 -5.00
N LYS A 13 4.17 -5.29 -6.26
CA LYS A 13 2.80 -5.61 -6.64
C LYS A 13 2.73 -6.95 -7.35
N ARG A 14 1.73 -7.72 -6.99
CA ARG A 14 1.47 -9.00 -7.64
C ARG A 14 -0.04 -9.19 -7.73
N ASN A 15 -0.59 -8.99 -8.92
CA ASN A 15 -2.04 -9.12 -9.13
C ASN A 15 -2.46 -10.59 -9.09
N ARG A 16 -3.51 -10.86 -8.33
CA ARG A 16 -4.09 -12.20 -8.29
C ARG A 16 -4.83 -12.48 -9.59
N VAL A 17 -4.56 -13.63 -10.18
CA VAL A 17 -5.30 -14.14 -11.33
C VAL A 17 -6.57 -14.81 -10.81
N GLU A 18 -7.74 -14.33 -11.27
CA GLU A 18 -9.03 -14.88 -10.85
C GLU A 18 -9.58 -15.94 -11.81
N TYR A 19 -9.22 -15.83 -13.10
CA TYR A 19 -9.69 -16.72 -14.16
C TYR A 19 -8.50 -17.25 -14.97
N ASP A 20 -8.59 -18.51 -15.39
CA ASP A 20 -7.56 -19.12 -16.24
C ASP A 20 -7.77 -18.75 -17.73
N GLU A 21 -6.97 -19.36 -18.61
CA GLU A 21 -7.04 -19.14 -20.07
C GLU A 21 -8.38 -19.50 -20.67
N ASN A 22 -9.14 -20.36 -20.01
CA ASN A 22 -10.46 -20.84 -20.46
C ASN A 22 -11.61 -20.05 -19.82
N ASN A 23 -11.32 -18.92 -19.14
CA ASN A 23 -12.28 -18.14 -18.36
C ASN A 23 -12.93 -18.92 -17.23
N GLU A 24 -12.27 -19.93 -16.70
CA GLU A 24 -12.72 -20.68 -15.53
C GLU A 24 -12.06 -20.14 -14.26
N PRO A 25 -12.79 -20.07 -13.13
CA PRO A 25 -12.18 -19.62 -11.88
C PRO A 25 -11.03 -20.52 -11.46
N VAL A 26 -9.90 -19.90 -11.09
CA VAL A 26 -8.77 -20.67 -10.56
C VAL A 26 -9.08 -21.16 -9.15
N THR A 27 -8.74 -22.42 -8.87
CA THR A 27 -9.03 -23.08 -7.57
C THR A 27 -7.92 -22.85 -6.54
N GLN A 28 -6.73 -22.46 -6.99
CA GLN A 28 -5.59 -22.15 -6.14
C GLN A 28 -5.07 -20.75 -6.46
N PRO A 29 -4.49 -20.04 -5.49
CA PRO A 29 -3.96 -18.71 -5.74
C PRO A 29 -2.87 -18.73 -6.82
N VAL A 30 -3.11 -18.00 -7.91
CA VAL A 30 -2.16 -17.75 -8.98
C VAL A 30 -1.97 -16.25 -9.09
N TYR A 31 -0.74 -15.81 -9.26
CA TYR A 31 -0.40 -14.40 -9.35
C TYR A 31 0.32 -14.11 -10.66
N ASP A 32 0.09 -12.91 -11.19
CA ASP A 32 0.88 -12.37 -12.29
C ASP A 32 2.33 -12.14 -11.87
N ASP A 33 3.16 -11.86 -12.86
CA ASP A 33 4.55 -11.48 -12.61
C ASP A 33 4.62 -10.27 -11.67
N GLU A 34 5.61 -10.30 -10.81
CA GLU A 34 5.87 -9.25 -9.84
C GLU A 34 6.32 -7.97 -10.52
N VAL A 35 5.72 -6.86 -10.13
CA VAL A 35 6.09 -5.52 -10.59
C VAL A 35 6.64 -4.74 -9.41
N THR A 36 7.81 -4.11 -9.57
CA THR A 36 8.43 -3.30 -8.52
C THR A 36 8.52 -1.84 -8.96
N VAL A 37 8.20 -0.93 -8.03
CA VAL A 37 8.24 0.51 -8.26
C VAL A 37 8.90 1.19 -7.08
N GLU A 38 9.87 2.08 -7.32
CA GLU A 38 10.41 2.93 -6.25
C GLU A 38 9.39 3.98 -5.82
N VAL A 39 9.20 4.11 -4.52
CA VAL A 39 8.23 5.04 -3.94
C VAL A 39 8.82 5.79 -2.75
N PRO A 40 8.53 7.09 -2.59
CA PRO A 40 8.84 7.81 -1.36
C PRO A 40 7.88 7.40 -0.25
N ILE A 41 8.40 7.18 0.94
CA ILE A 41 7.65 6.73 2.12
C ILE A 41 7.91 7.67 3.28
N GLN A 42 6.85 8.09 3.96
CA GLN A 42 6.93 8.94 5.15
C GLN A 42 6.12 8.31 6.28
N LEU A 43 6.67 8.33 7.50
CA LEU A 43 5.93 7.89 8.69
C LEU A 43 4.69 8.76 8.88
N CYS A 44 3.54 8.13 9.16
CA CYS A 44 2.31 8.83 9.54
C CYS A 44 2.35 9.07 11.06
N PRO A 45 2.60 10.31 11.52
CA PRO A 45 3.03 10.51 12.90
C PRO A 45 1.87 10.63 13.92
N TYR A 46 0.65 10.83 13.47
CA TYR A 46 -0.45 11.18 14.38
C TYR A 46 -1.60 10.18 14.34
N ASN A 47 -2.07 9.80 15.52
CA ASN A 47 -3.24 8.93 15.67
C ASN A 47 -4.50 9.50 15.02
N GLN A 48 -4.64 10.82 15.01
CA GLN A 48 -5.75 11.51 14.38
C GLN A 48 -5.78 11.27 12.86
N ASP A 49 -4.61 11.28 12.21
CA ASP A 49 -4.50 11.00 10.78
C ASP A 49 -4.88 9.56 10.47
N ILE A 50 -4.52 8.63 11.35
CA ILE A 50 -4.88 7.22 11.23
C ILE A 50 -6.40 7.06 11.31
N ARG A 51 -7.06 7.74 12.25
CA ARG A 51 -8.52 7.71 12.40
C ARG A 51 -9.23 8.29 11.18
N ILE A 52 -8.73 9.39 10.64
CA ILE A 52 -9.30 10.00 9.42
C ILE A 52 -9.17 9.04 8.24
N ALA A 53 -8.03 8.37 8.11
CA ALA A 53 -7.79 7.45 7.01
C ALA A 53 -8.63 6.18 7.11
N PHE A 54 -8.72 5.58 8.30
CA PHE A 54 -9.25 4.22 8.46
C PHE A 54 -10.49 4.11 9.34
N GLY A 55 -10.95 5.22 9.92
CA GLY A 55 -12.12 5.23 10.82
C GLY A 55 -11.85 4.69 12.21
N VAL A 56 -10.63 4.25 12.52
CA VAL A 56 -10.20 3.74 13.82
C VAL A 56 -8.85 4.35 14.21
N TYR A 57 -8.56 4.44 15.51
CA TYR A 57 -7.28 4.97 15.96
C TYR A 57 -6.11 4.02 15.73
N THR A 58 -6.38 2.73 15.78
CA THR A 58 -5.36 1.71 15.56
C THR A 58 -5.96 0.52 14.82
N ILE A 59 -5.11 -0.17 14.07
CA ILE A 59 -5.41 -1.46 13.48
C ILE A 59 -4.56 -2.47 14.27
N PRO A 60 -5.17 -3.41 15.01
CA PRO A 60 -4.42 -4.26 15.96
C PRO A 60 -3.24 -5.02 15.36
N GLU A 61 -3.33 -5.39 14.08
CA GLU A 61 -2.30 -6.17 13.40
C GLU A 61 -1.21 -5.31 12.79
N ALA A 62 -1.39 -3.99 12.72
CA ALA A 62 -0.44 -3.10 12.08
C ALA A 62 0.80 -2.86 12.94
N GLU A 63 1.97 -2.94 12.33
CA GLU A 63 3.24 -2.56 12.94
C GLU A 63 3.58 -1.10 12.71
N GLY A 64 3.01 -0.49 11.68
CA GLY A 64 3.24 0.92 11.37
C GLY A 64 2.27 1.49 10.37
N TYR A 65 2.27 2.81 10.27
CA TYR A 65 1.42 3.57 9.38
C TYR A 65 2.29 4.56 8.59
N TYR A 66 2.13 4.56 7.27
CA TYR A 66 2.99 5.36 6.40
C TYR A 66 2.18 6.08 5.33
N ILE A 67 2.71 7.20 4.87
CA ILE A 67 2.21 7.90 3.70
C ILE A 67 3.14 7.57 2.55
N VAL A 68 2.58 7.07 1.45
CA VAL A 68 3.34 6.62 0.29
C VAL A 68 2.84 7.35 -0.95
N ARG A 69 3.76 7.92 -1.72
CA ARG A 69 3.45 8.52 -3.01
C ARG A 69 3.81 7.53 -4.10
N SER A 70 2.84 7.21 -4.96
CA SER A 70 3.03 6.23 -6.02
C SER A 70 2.23 6.59 -7.26
N ASN A 71 2.81 6.33 -8.44
CA ASN A 71 2.11 6.48 -9.72
C ASN A 71 1.25 5.26 -10.06
N VAL A 72 1.40 4.19 -9.31
CA VAL A 72 0.57 2.98 -9.46
C VAL A 72 -0.26 2.79 -8.21
N ASP A 73 -1.44 2.17 -8.36
CA ASP A 73 -2.33 1.91 -7.24
C ASP A 73 -1.66 1.01 -6.21
N ILE A 74 -1.89 1.33 -4.94
CA ILE A 74 -1.51 0.48 -3.83
C ILE A 74 -2.77 -0.20 -3.30
N LYS A 75 -2.72 -1.51 -3.15
CA LYS A 75 -3.86 -2.32 -2.69
C LYS A 75 -3.47 -3.18 -1.49
N GLU A 76 -4.48 -3.60 -0.73
CA GLU A 76 -4.28 -4.59 0.32
C GLU A 76 -3.63 -5.85 -0.24
N GLY A 77 -2.63 -6.36 0.46
CA GLY A 77 -1.85 -7.52 0.02
C GLY A 77 -0.59 -7.19 -0.77
N ASP A 78 -0.44 -5.96 -1.24
CA ASP A 78 0.83 -5.51 -1.82
C ASP A 78 1.92 -5.50 -0.73
N GLN A 79 3.17 -5.45 -1.13
CA GLN A 79 4.29 -5.39 -0.21
C GLN A 79 5.09 -4.12 -0.42
N ILE A 80 5.70 -3.63 0.64
CA ILE A 80 6.59 -2.47 0.59
C ILE A 80 7.87 -2.82 1.35
N THR A 81 9.00 -2.64 0.68
CA THR A 81 10.33 -2.85 1.27
C THR A 81 11.01 -1.52 1.53
N PHE A 82 11.43 -1.28 2.75
CA PHE A 82 12.27 -0.13 3.11
C PHE A 82 13.07 -0.45 4.38
N ASN A 83 14.20 0.21 4.54
CA ASN A 83 15.12 -0.04 5.67
C ASN A 83 15.48 -1.53 5.82
N GLY A 84 15.61 -2.26 4.70
CA GLY A 84 15.99 -3.66 4.71
C GLY A 84 14.91 -4.63 5.18
N LYS A 85 13.68 -4.18 5.36
CA LYS A 85 12.55 -5.00 5.81
C LYS A 85 11.40 -4.91 4.83
N THR A 86 10.71 -6.03 4.59
CA THR A 86 9.53 -6.12 3.74
C THR A 86 8.27 -6.20 4.59
N TYR A 87 7.34 -5.30 4.33
CA TYR A 87 6.05 -5.23 5.01
C TYR A 87 4.91 -5.57 4.06
N SER A 88 3.87 -6.17 4.60
CA SER A 88 2.61 -6.40 3.87
C SER A 88 1.63 -5.27 4.14
N VAL A 89 0.95 -4.79 3.10
CA VAL A 89 -0.06 -3.75 3.21
C VAL A 89 -1.37 -4.36 3.70
N LEU A 90 -1.83 -3.93 4.88
CA LEU A 90 -3.06 -4.41 5.50
C LEU A 90 -4.27 -3.58 5.12
N LYS A 91 -4.13 -2.25 5.12
CA LYS A 91 -5.18 -1.30 4.80
C LYS A 91 -4.62 -0.16 3.99
N VAL A 92 -5.42 0.38 3.09
CA VAL A 92 -5.05 1.50 2.22
C VAL A 92 -6.15 2.53 2.19
N LYS A 93 -5.77 3.79 2.28
CA LYS A 93 -6.65 4.93 2.04
C LYS A 93 -6.05 5.80 0.94
N ASP A 94 -6.81 6.00 -0.13
CA ASP A 94 -6.47 6.93 -1.20
C ASP A 94 -6.67 8.37 -0.72
N ASN A 95 -5.65 9.19 -0.86
CA ASN A 95 -5.74 10.61 -0.51
C ASN A 95 -5.82 11.44 -1.79
N TRP A 96 -7.01 11.99 -2.06
CA TRP A 96 -7.31 12.71 -3.28
C TRP A 96 -7.06 14.20 -3.12
N ILE A 97 -6.49 14.80 -4.15
CA ILE A 97 -6.42 16.25 -4.32
C ILE A 97 -7.05 16.56 -5.68
N TRP A 98 -8.14 17.32 -5.67
CA TRP A 98 -8.95 17.56 -6.86
C TRP A 98 -9.51 16.23 -7.38
N ASN A 99 -9.18 15.86 -8.61
CA ASN A 99 -9.67 14.64 -9.25
C ASN A 99 -8.57 13.59 -9.46
N ARG A 100 -7.49 13.65 -8.68
CA ARG A 100 -6.40 12.67 -8.74
C ARG A 100 -5.96 12.24 -7.35
N ILE A 101 -5.35 11.07 -7.26
CA ILE A 101 -4.76 10.57 -6.04
C ILE A 101 -3.37 11.21 -5.87
N GLU A 102 -3.16 11.89 -4.75
CA GLU A 102 -1.87 12.52 -4.43
C GLU A 102 -0.93 11.54 -3.73
N ASN A 103 -1.45 10.78 -2.79
CA ASN A 103 -0.70 9.78 -2.05
C ASN A 103 -1.65 8.77 -1.42
N TYR A 104 -1.07 7.79 -0.72
CA TYR A 104 -1.81 6.75 -0.02
C TYR A 104 -1.38 6.73 1.44
N THR A 105 -2.34 6.56 2.34
CA THR A 105 -2.05 6.20 3.73
C THR A 105 -2.19 4.70 3.86
N VAL A 106 -1.14 4.02 4.33
CA VAL A 106 -1.11 2.57 4.42
C VAL A 106 -0.83 2.12 5.84
N ALA A 107 -1.52 1.07 6.27
CA ALA A 107 -1.20 0.32 7.48
C ALA A 107 -0.47 -0.95 7.05
N VAL A 108 0.68 -1.23 7.66
CA VAL A 108 1.54 -2.35 7.26
C VAL A 108 1.89 -3.25 8.43
N ARG A 109 2.26 -4.46 8.09
CA ARG A 109 2.69 -5.46 9.06
C ARG A 109 3.97 -6.16 8.64
#